data_0a1c66ef1e5d2e80d0bffaed3b4807c3
#
_entry.id   0a1c66ef1e5d2e80d0bffaed3b4807c3
#
_cell.length_a   1.000
_cell.length_b   1.000
_cell.length_c   1.000
_cell.angle_alpha   90.00
_cell.angle_beta   90.00
_cell.angle_gamma   90.00
#
_symmetry.space_group_name_H-M   'P 1'
#
loop_
_entity.id
_entity.type
_entity.pdbx_description
1 polymer ?
#
loop_
_entity_poly.entity_id
_entity_poly.type
_entity_poly.pdbx_seq_one_letter_code
_entity_poly.pdbx_strand_id
1 'polypeptide(L)'
;MFIERDVNGHKKVGTIEVVAGSMFSGKTEELIRRLKRAKIAKQKVEIYKPMVDIRYSETEVVSHDENAIHSTPVENSANILLLAGDVDVIGIDEAQFFDKGLIEVVNQLANMGIRVIVAGLDMDFKGVPFGPIPGLMAVADYITKVHAICVRCGSIAQFSHRLSEKEQVVLLGEKDIYEPLCRSCYNKAHKE
;
A
#
# COMPACT_ATOMS: atom_id res chain seq x y z
N MET A 1 14.04 2.37 -14.40
CA MET A 1 14.44 2.94 -13.10
C MET A 1 15.87 2.50 -12.86
N PHE A 2 16.82 3.42 -12.85
CA PHE A 2 18.22 3.13 -12.55
C PHE A 2 18.36 3.15 -11.03
N ILE A 3 18.73 2.03 -10.45
CA ILE A 3 19.14 1.96 -9.04
C ILE A 3 20.65 2.04 -9.06
N GLU A 4 21.18 3.19 -8.74
CA GLU A 4 22.61 3.33 -8.49
C GLU A 4 22.94 2.58 -7.20
N ARG A 5 23.89 1.64 -7.28
CA ARG A 5 24.38 0.95 -6.09
C ARG A 5 25.35 1.88 -5.37
N ASP A 6 25.22 1.95 -4.06
CA ASP A 6 26.16 2.67 -3.21
C ASP A 6 27.59 2.09 -3.42
N VAL A 7 28.47 2.92 -3.95
CA VAL A 7 29.82 2.50 -4.41
C VAL A 7 30.81 2.38 -3.24
N ASN A 8 30.43 2.82 -2.03
CA ASN A 8 31.37 3.07 -0.96
C ASN A 8 31.43 2.04 0.17
N GLY A 9 30.81 0.88 0.05
CA GLY A 9 30.96 -0.21 1.03
C GLY A 9 30.48 0.15 2.46
N HIS A 10 29.74 1.23 2.61
CA HIS A 10 29.21 1.68 3.88
C HIS A 10 27.94 0.91 4.26
N LYS A 11 27.68 0.84 5.56
CA LYS A 11 26.54 0.25 6.25
C LYS A 11 25.31 0.14 5.33
N LYS A 12 24.74 -1.07 5.18
CA LYS A 12 23.53 -1.34 4.37
C LYS A 12 22.45 -0.34 4.79
N VAL A 13 22.19 0.66 3.97
CA VAL A 13 21.11 1.62 4.17
C VAL A 13 19.87 1.00 3.58
N GLY A 14 18.77 1.00 4.33
CA GLY A 14 17.47 0.57 3.85
C GLY A 14 16.87 1.60 2.90
N THR A 15 15.71 1.27 2.35
CA THR A 15 14.96 2.15 1.46
C THR A 15 13.47 2.11 1.78
N ILE A 16 12.76 3.21 1.53
CA ILE A 16 11.32 3.31 1.65
C ILE A 16 10.74 3.40 0.24
N GLU A 17 9.93 2.40 -0.14
CA GLU A 17 9.22 2.35 -1.41
C GLU A 17 7.71 2.46 -1.14
N VAL A 18 7.02 3.38 -1.80
CA VAL A 18 5.56 3.52 -1.68
C VAL A 18 4.89 3.20 -3.00
N VAL A 19 3.95 2.27 -2.95
CA VAL A 19 3.03 1.91 -4.05
C VAL A 19 1.65 2.47 -3.71
N ALA A 20 1.29 3.58 -4.33
CA ALA A 20 0.05 4.31 -4.05
C ALA A 20 -0.88 4.31 -5.26
N GLY A 21 -2.19 4.41 -5.03
CA GLY A 21 -3.18 4.51 -6.10
C GLY A 21 -4.60 4.18 -5.64
N SER A 22 -5.56 4.28 -6.55
CA SER A 22 -6.98 3.99 -6.29
C SER A 22 -7.24 2.49 -6.03
N MET A 23 -8.44 2.15 -5.64
CA MET A 23 -8.91 0.75 -5.68
C MET A 23 -8.80 0.20 -7.10
N PHE A 24 -8.61 -1.11 -7.22
CA PHE A 24 -8.46 -1.85 -8.49
C PHE A 24 -7.26 -1.45 -9.36
N SER A 25 -6.27 -0.77 -8.80
CA SER A 25 -5.09 -0.30 -9.53
C SER A 25 -3.89 -1.25 -9.51
N GLY A 26 -3.99 -2.40 -8.84
CA GLY A 26 -2.91 -3.39 -8.77
C GLY A 26 -1.84 -3.10 -7.72
N LYS A 27 -2.15 -2.35 -6.65
CA LYS A 27 -1.20 -2.04 -5.57
C LYS A 27 -0.67 -3.29 -4.87
N THR A 28 -1.58 -4.15 -4.42
CA THR A 28 -1.25 -5.40 -3.73
C THR A 28 -0.48 -6.36 -4.64
N GLU A 29 -0.85 -6.44 -5.92
CA GLU A 29 -0.13 -7.23 -6.92
C GLU A 29 1.32 -6.73 -7.09
N GLU A 30 1.52 -5.42 -7.16
CA GLU A 30 2.86 -4.83 -7.26
C GLU A 30 3.68 -5.04 -5.99
N LEU A 31 3.07 -4.90 -4.80
CA LEU A 31 3.70 -5.24 -3.52
C LEU A 31 4.16 -6.71 -3.53
N ILE A 32 3.26 -7.65 -3.81
CA ILE A 32 3.55 -9.08 -3.89
C ILE A 32 4.66 -9.36 -4.90
N ARG A 33 4.62 -8.75 -6.07
CA ARG A 33 5.64 -8.90 -7.11
C ARG A 33 7.03 -8.51 -6.60
N ARG A 34 7.15 -7.39 -5.88
CA ARG A 34 8.43 -6.95 -5.28
C ARG A 34 8.92 -7.89 -4.19
N LEU A 35 8.01 -8.34 -3.32
CA LEU A 35 8.34 -9.27 -2.23
C LEU A 35 8.74 -10.66 -2.73
N LYS A 36 8.08 -11.17 -3.79
CA LYS A 36 8.51 -12.41 -4.46
C LYS A 36 9.92 -12.30 -5.03
N ARG A 37 10.28 -11.17 -5.64
CA ARG A 37 11.64 -10.92 -6.13
C ARG A 37 12.67 -10.91 -5.00
N ALA A 38 12.33 -10.32 -3.85
CA ALA A 38 13.18 -10.34 -2.66
C ALA A 38 13.40 -11.78 -2.16
N LYS A 39 12.34 -12.60 -2.10
CA LYS A 39 12.44 -14.02 -1.72
C LYS A 39 13.31 -14.83 -2.70
N ILE A 40 13.19 -14.59 -4.02
CA ILE A 40 14.06 -15.22 -5.04
C ILE A 40 15.53 -14.82 -4.81
N ALA A 41 15.78 -13.58 -4.37
CA ALA A 41 17.11 -13.10 -3.99
C ALA A 41 17.57 -13.62 -2.61
N LYS A 42 16.85 -14.59 -2.01
CA LYS A 42 17.12 -15.21 -0.71
C LYS A 42 17.12 -14.21 0.47
N GLN A 43 16.42 -13.10 0.32
CA GLN A 43 16.21 -12.13 1.40
C GLN A 43 15.11 -12.63 2.35
N LYS A 44 15.25 -12.35 3.64
CA LYS A 44 14.23 -12.61 4.64
C LYS A 44 13.12 -11.56 4.53
N VAL A 45 11.88 -11.99 4.30
CA VAL A 45 10.74 -11.11 4.02
C VAL A 45 9.63 -11.33 5.03
N GLU A 46 9.15 -10.26 5.63
CA GLU A 46 7.93 -10.22 6.44
C GLU A 46 6.91 -9.26 5.84
N ILE A 47 5.62 -9.51 6.11
CA ILE A 47 4.53 -8.68 5.63
C ILE A 47 3.58 -8.39 6.79
N TYR A 48 3.18 -7.12 6.90
CA TYR A 48 2.24 -6.63 7.90
C TYR A 48 1.01 -6.00 7.24
N LYS A 49 -0.14 -6.15 7.90
CA LYS A 49 -1.39 -5.46 7.53
C LYS A 49 -2.11 -4.97 8.79
N PRO A 50 -2.95 -3.92 8.69
CA PRO A 50 -3.72 -3.47 9.84
C PRO A 50 -4.80 -4.48 10.21
N MET A 51 -5.02 -4.70 11.52
CA MET A 51 -5.99 -5.66 12.03
C MET A 51 -7.45 -5.31 11.67
N VAL A 52 -7.74 -4.06 11.34
CA VAL A 52 -9.07 -3.62 10.89
C VAL A 52 -9.46 -4.19 9.51
N ASP A 53 -8.52 -4.73 8.76
CA ASP A 53 -8.78 -5.35 7.46
C ASP A 53 -8.97 -6.87 7.55
N ILE A 54 -10.07 -7.29 8.19
CA ILE A 54 -10.43 -8.71 8.41
C ILE A 54 -11.14 -9.33 7.17
N ARG A 55 -11.18 -8.63 6.02
CA ARG A 55 -12.02 -8.98 4.87
C ARG A 55 -11.66 -10.28 4.14
N TYR A 56 -10.41 -10.69 4.19
CA TYR A 56 -9.90 -11.89 3.51
C TYR A 56 -8.92 -12.60 4.44
N SER A 57 -9.17 -13.81 4.84
CA SER A 57 -8.43 -14.65 5.76
C SER A 57 -7.49 -13.89 6.75
N GLU A 58 -7.51 -14.22 7.99
CA GLU A 58 -6.78 -13.50 9.05
C GLU A 58 -5.26 -13.44 8.83
N THR A 59 -4.70 -14.21 7.89
CA THR A 59 -3.25 -14.41 7.75
C THR A 59 -2.70 -14.26 6.32
N GLU A 60 -3.52 -13.93 5.30
CA GLU A 60 -3.03 -13.88 3.93
C GLU A 60 -3.28 -12.52 3.26
N VAL A 61 -2.26 -11.97 2.58
CA VAL A 61 -2.44 -10.94 1.57
C VAL A 61 -2.74 -11.67 0.25
N VAL A 62 -4.00 -11.64 -0.15
CA VAL A 62 -4.46 -12.31 -1.37
C VAL A 62 -4.54 -11.27 -2.49
N SER A 63 -3.82 -11.48 -3.58
CA SER A 63 -4.15 -10.83 -4.84
C SER A 63 -5.29 -11.59 -5.51
N HIS A 64 -6.05 -10.94 -6.40
CA HIS A 64 -7.12 -11.56 -7.18
C HIS A 64 -6.71 -12.82 -7.96
N ASP A 65 -5.42 -13.12 -8.07
CA ASP A 65 -4.82 -14.24 -8.81
C ASP A 65 -4.27 -15.38 -7.92
N GLU A 66 -4.87 -15.66 -6.75
CA GLU A 66 -4.51 -16.79 -5.85
C GLU A 66 -3.05 -16.79 -5.33
N ASN A 67 -2.32 -15.68 -5.46
CA ASN A 67 -0.94 -15.57 -4.99
C ASN A 67 -0.90 -15.03 -3.55
N ALA A 68 -1.34 -15.84 -2.58
CA ALA A 68 -1.28 -15.48 -1.17
C ALA A 68 0.17 -15.47 -0.65
N ILE A 69 0.54 -14.44 0.07
CA ILE A 69 1.71 -14.44 0.93
C ILE A 69 1.22 -14.18 2.36
N HIS A 70 1.66 -15.02 3.29
CA HIS A 70 1.30 -14.85 4.70
C HIS A 70 1.67 -13.46 5.21
N SER A 71 0.71 -12.78 5.81
CA SER A 71 0.88 -11.48 6.45
C SER A 71 0.52 -11.56 7.93
N THR A 72 1.19 -10.77 8.74
CA THR A 72 0.92 -10.64 10.16
C THR A 72 -0.01 -9.44 10.40
N PRO A 73 -1.26 -9.65 10.86
CA PRO A 73 -2.13 -8.56 11.27
C PRO A 73 -1.56 -7.89 12.53
N VAL A 74 -1.55 -6.55 12.56
CA VAL A 74 -1.08 -5.77 13.71
C VAL A 74 -2.07 -4.66 14.06
N GLU A 75 -2.20 -4.36 15.36
CA GLU A 75 -3.14 -3.36 15.85
C GLU A 75 -2.73 -1.93 15.51
N ASN A 76 -1.44 -1.65 15.54
CA ASN A 76 -0.89 -0.31 15.29
C ASN A 76 0.52 -0.39 14.66
N SER A 77 1.02 0.74 14.19
CA SER A 77 2.30 0.82 13.51
C SER A 77 3.50 0.46 14.40
N ALA A 78 3.45 0.77 15.70
CA ALA A 78 4.54 0.47 16.64
C ALA A 78 4.78 -1.05 16.80
N ASN A 79 3.73 -1.86 16.65
CA ASN A 79 3.86 -3.32 16.71
C ASN A 79 4.76 -3.86 15.59
N ILE A 80 4.86 -3.18 14.45
CA ILE A 80 5.77 -3.58 13.36
C ILE A 80 7.22 -3.54 13.84
N LEU A 81 7.63 -2.47 14.55
CA LEU A 81 8.98 -2.37 15.12
C LEU A 81 9.29 -3.46 16.15
N LEU A 82 8.29 -3.82 16.97
CA LEU A 82 8.45 -4.84 18.00
C LEU A 82 8.58 -6.26 17.41
N LEU A 83 7.89 -6.50 16.32
CA LEU A 83 7.84 -7.81 15.67
C LEU A 83 8.94 -7.97 14.61
N ALA A 84 9.40 -6.85 14.00
CA ALA A 84 10.46 -6.87 13.01
C ALA A 84 11.74 -7.44 13.62
N GLY A 85 12.04 -8.69 13.29
CA GLY A 85 13.23 -9.40 13.72
C GLY A 85 14.44 -9.18 12.79
N ASP A 86 15.22 -10.23 12.57
CA ASP A 86 16.33 -10.26 11.62
C ASP A 86 15.78 -10.44 10.18
N VAL A 87 15.29 -9.34 9.58
CA VAL A 87 14.68 -9.31 8.25
C VAL A 87 15.41 -8.35 7.32
N ASP A 88 15.38 -8.63 6.02
CA ASP A 88 15.98 -7.78 4.98
C ASP A 88 14.93 -6.85 4.35
N VAL A 89 13.68 -7.32 4.25
CA VAL A 89 12.59 -6.63 3.55
C VAL A 89 11.29 -6.74 4.34
N ILE A 90 10.60 -5.63 4.51
CA ILE A 90 9.27 -5.56 5.10
C ILE A 90 8.29 -5.04 4.05
N GLY A 91 7.18 -5.77 3.86
CA GLY A 91 6.00 -5.33 3.13
C GLY A 91 4.93 -4.85 4.10
N ILE A 92 4.26 -3.75 3.77
CA ILE A 92 3.11 -3.22 4.52
C ILE A 92 1.98 -3.00 3.54
N ASP A 93 0.87 -3.75 3.68
CA ASP A 93 -0.31 -3.57 2.84
C ASP A 93 -1.42 -2.81 3.56
N GLU A 94 -2.36 -2.24 2.80
CA GLU A 94 -3.50 -1.45 3.28
C GLU A 94 -3.09 -0.33 4.26
N ALA A 95 -1.94 0.30 3.97
CA ALA A 95 -1.27 1.21 4.88
C ALA A 95 -2.08 2.47 5.24
N GLN A 96 -3.10 2.85 4.46
CA GLN A 96 -4.01 3.96 4.77
C GLN A 96 -4.80 3.77 6.06
N PHE A 97 -4.92 2.53 6.55
CA PHE A 97 -5.65 2.23 7.79
C PHE A 97 -4.77 2.24 9.05
N PHE A 98 -3.48 2.41 8.90
CA PHE A 98 -2.59 2.59 10.04
C PHE A 98 -2.69 4.01 10.61
N ASP A 99 -2.23 4.13 11.85
CA ASP A 99 -2.02 5.42 12.51
C ASP A 99 -0.87 6.22 11.86
N LYS A 100 -0.80 7.54 12.15
CA LYS A 100 0.24 8.43 11.60
C LYS A 100 1.66 8.09 12.06
N GLY A 101 1.81 7.31 13.12
CA GLY A 101 3.10 6.82 13.62
C GLY A 101 3.81 5.92 12.61
N LEU A 102 3.08 5.35 11.63
CA LEU A 102 3.68 4.54 10.58
C LEU A 102 4.79 5.28 9.81
N ILE A 103 4.70 6.61 9.66
CA ILE A 103 5.73 7.41 8.97
C ILE A 103 7.06 7.31 9.72
N GLU A 104 7.04 7.43 11.03
CA GLU A 104 8.24 7.32 11.87
C GLU A 104 8.77 5.87 11.89
N VAL A 105 7.87 4.90 11.98
CA VAL A 105 8.20 3.46 11.97
C VAL A 105 8.96 3.08 10.70
N VAL A 106 8.50 3.48 9.52
CA VAL A 106 9.19 3.14 8.26
C VAL A 106 10.54 3.82 8.14
N ASN A 107 10.69 5.05 8.64
CA ASN A 107 11.99 5.74 8.70
C ASN A 107 12.98 4.99 9.61
N GLN A 108 12.53 4.56 10.80
CA GLN A 108 13.37 3.80 11.72
C GLN A 108 13.82 2.47 11.11
N LEU A 109 12.91 1.71 10.51
CA LEU A 109 13.22 0.46 9.80
C LEU A 109 14.23 0.67 8.68
N ALA A 110 14.05 1.71 7.85
CA ALA A 110 14.99 2.04 6.78
C ALA A 110 16.37 2.43 7.33
N ASN A 111 16.42 3.22 8.42
CA ASN A 111 17.67 3.59 9.09
C ASN A 111 18.40 2.37 9.71
N MET A 112 17.66 1.29 10.05
CA MET A 112 18.24 0.01 10.46
C MET A 112 18.76 -0.83 9.30
N GLY A 113 18.61 -0.37 8.05
CA GLY A 113 19.08 -1.05 6.84
C GLY A 113 18.05 -1.98 6.21
N ILE A 114 16.77 -1.89 6.61
CA ILE A 114 15.67 -2.71 6.09
C ILE A 114 15.05 -2.01 4.87
N ARG A 115 14.78 -2.76 3.82
CA ARG A 115 13.99 -2.30 2.68
C ARG A 115 12.51 -2.36 3.02
N VAL A 116 11.82 -1.23 3.10
CA VAL A 116 10.39 -1.15 3.43
C VAL A 116 9.59 -0.84 2.18
N ILE A 117 8.59 -1.69 1.86
CA ILE A 117 7.70 -1.52 0.71
C ILE A 117 6.29 -1.36 1.24
N VAL A 118 5.72 -0.18 1.05
CA VAL A 118 4.39 0.18 1.55
C VAL A 118 3.40 0.26 0.40
N ALA A 119 2.25 -0.39 0.52
CA ALA A 119 1.14 -0.28 -0.42
C ALA A 119 -0.11 0.30 0.27
N GLY A 120 -0.81 1.22 -0.40
CA GLY A 120 -2.03 1.79 0.16
C GLY A 120 -2.76 2.77 -0.77
N LEU A 121 -4.01 3.07 -0.40
CA LEU A 121 -4.84 4.07 -1.07
C LEU A 121 -4.30 5.48 -0.81
N ASP A 122 -4.02 6.23 -1.87
CA ASP A 122 -3.57 7.62 -1.76
C ASP A 122 -4.68 8.61 -1.40
N MET A 123 -5.92 8.29 -1.80
CA MET A 123 -7.12 9.07 -1.51
C MET A 123 -8.27 8.18 -1.05
N ASP A 124 -9.16 8.72 -0.23
CA ASP A 124 -10.43 8.12 0.12
C ASP A 124 -11.45 8.28 -1.04
N PHE A 125 -12.68 7.79 -0.82
CA PHE A 125 -13.75 7.87 -1.83
C PHE A 125 -14.23 9.30 -2.13
N LYS A 126 -13.91 10.27 -1.26
CA LYS A 126 -14.18 11.71 -1.46
C LYS A 126 -13.06 12.42 -2.22
N GLY A 127 -12.00 11.69 -2.60
CA GLY A 127 -10.82 12.25 -3.25
C GLY A 127 -9.91 13.02 -2.31
N VAL A 128 -10.06 12.83 -0.98
CA VAL A 128 -9.23 13.47 0.06
C VAL A 128 -8.02 12.57 0.36
N PRO A 129 -6.81 13.13 0.55
CA PRO A 129 -5.63 12.37 0.94
C PRO A 129 -5.88 11.48 2.15
N PHE A 130 -5.50 10.19 2.09
CA PHE A 130 -5.96 9.18 3.04
C PHE A 130 -4.86 8.72 4.00
N GLY A 131 -5.18 8.76 5.30
CA GLY A 131 -4.35 8.23 6.39
C GLY A 131 -2.91 8.73 6.39
N PRO A 132 -1.92 7.87 6.66
CA PRO A 132 -0.50 8.22 6.65
C PRO A 132 0.10 8.28 5.24
N ILE A 133 -0.60 7.82 4.17
CA ILE A 133 -0.03 7.68 2.82
C ILE A 133 0.61 8.96 2.28
N PRO A 134 0.00 10.16 2.41
CA PRO A 134 0.64 11.38 1.91
C PRO A 134 1.98 11.67 2.59
N GLY A 135 2.07 11.42 3.90
CA GLY A 135 3.32 11.57 4.66
C GLY A 135 4.35 10.50 4.27
N LEU A 136 3.92 9.27 4.05
CA LEU A 136 4.78 8.19 3.56
C LEU A 136 5.34 8.49 2.17
N MET A 137 4.52 9.04 1.26
CA MET A 137 4.98 9.49 -0.05
C MET A 137 6.02 10.61 0.05
N ALA A 138 5.93 11.48 1.05
CA ALA A 138 6.88 12.57 1.24
C ALA A 138 8.26 12.09 1.70
N VAL A 139 8.33 11.02 2.51
CA VAL A 139 9.59 10.47 3.05
C VAL A 139 10.16 9.32 2.22
N ALA A 140 9.43 8.86 1.19
CA ALA A 140 9.82 7.73 0.38
C ALA A 140 11.01 8.04 -0.54
N ASP A 141 11.96 7.11 -0.65
CA ASP A 141 13.02 7.14 -1.66
C ASP A 141 12.46 6.86 -3.06
N TYR A 142 11.41 6.01 -3.14
CA TYR A 142 10.78 5.65 -4.41
C TYR A 142 9.27 5.64 -4.29
N ILE A 143 8.60 6.32 -5.22
CA ILE A 143 7.13 6.34 -5.32
C ILE A 143 6.71 5.74 -6.64
N THR A 144 5.80 4.77 -6.58
CA THR A 144 5.11 4.22 -7.75
C THR A 144 3.63 4.49 -7.62
N LYS A 145 3.10 5.42 -8.43
CA LYS A 145 1.67 5.65 -8.48
C LYS A 145 1.05 4.79 -9.57
N VAL A 146 0.24 3.81 -9.15
CA VAL A 146 -0.47 2.88 -10.03
C VAL A 146 -1.91 3.36 -10.25
N HIS A 147 -2.48 3.01 -11.40
CA HIS A 147 -3.80 3.48 -11.83
C HIS A 147 -4.67 2.31 -12.27
N ALA A 148 -5.97 2.43 -12.04
CA ALA A 148 -6.97 1.54 -12.61
C ALA A 148 -7.44 2.04 -13.98
N ILE A 149 -8.38 1.33 -14.59
CA ILE A 149 -9.09 1.77 -15.79
C ILE A 149 -10.47 2.25 -15.41
N CYS A 150 -10.86 3.42 -15.89
CA CYS A 150 -12.17 4.00 -15.65
C CYS A 150 -13.26 3.14 -16.29
N VAL A 151 -14.16 2.59 -15.46
CA VAL A 151 -15.23 1.70 -15.96
C VAL A 151 -16.26 2.41 -16.82
N ARG A 152 -16.34 3.75 -16.75
CA ARG A 152 -17.30 4.53 -17.54
C ARG A 152 -16.79 4.97 -18.92
N CYS A 153 -15.47 5.19 -19.08
CA CYS A 153 -14.94 5.74 -20.34
C CYS A 153 -13.62 5.13 -20.82
N GLY A 154 -13.07 4.13 -20.11
CA GLY A 154 -11.82 3.46 -20.49
C GLY A 154 -10.52 4.26 -20.27
N SER A 155 -10.59 5.50 -19.76
CA SER A 155 -9.41 6.31 -19.46
C SER A 155 -8.72 5.84 -18.17
N ILE A 156 -7.50 6.33 -17.90
CA ILE A 156 -6.79 6.08 -16.65
C ILE A 156 -7.62 6.61 -15.48
N ALA A 157 -7.90 5.73 -14.50
CA ALA A 157 -8.66 6.03 -13.28
C ALA A 157 -7.75 6.23 -12.09
N GLN A 158 -8.03 7.25 -11.29
CA GLN A 158 -7.28 7.57 -10.07
C GLN A 158 -8.20 7.82 -8.86
N PHE A 159 -9.52 7.75 -9.03
CA PHE A 159 -10.50 7.93 -7.97
C PHE A 159 -11.23 6.62 -7.70
N SER A 160 -11.46 6.33 -6.42
CA SER A 160 -12.29 5.23 -5.94
C SER A 160 -13.68 5.80 -5.66
N HIS A 161 -14.58 5.76 -6.63
CA HIS A 161 -15.94 6.26 -6.44
C HIS A 161 -16.80 5.25 -5.71
N ARG A 162 -17.52 5.70 -4.67
CA ARG A 162 -18.43 4.86 -3.89
C ARG A 162 -19.85 4.92 -4.48
N LEU A 163 -20.44 3.76 -4.69
CA LEU A 163 -21.79 3.61 -5.25
C LEU A 163 -22.90 3.71 -4.18
N SER A 164 -22.56 3.66 -2.88
CA SER A 164 -23.52 3.71 -1.78
C SER A 164 -23.52 5.07 -1.09
N GLU A 165 -24.70 5.54 -0.64
CA GLU A 165 -24.89 6.82 0.08
C GLU A 165 -24.39 6.81 1.54
N LYS A 166 -23.82 5.70 2.04
CA LYS A 166 -23.34 5.63 3.43
C LYS A 166 -22.12 6.51 3.63
N GLU A 167 -22.15 7.42 4.59
CA GLU A 167 -21.07 8.41 4.85
C GLU A 167 -19.83 7.85 5.56
N GLN A 168 -19.88 6.63 6.11
CA GLN A 168 -18.74 6.04 6.81
C GLN A 168 -17.51 5.93 5.89
N VAL A 169 -16.36 6.46 6.32
CA VAL A 169 -15.13 6.51 5.51
C VAL A 169 -14.63 5.10 5.18
N VAL A 170 -14.78 4.16 6.10
CA VAL A 170 -14.41 2.75 5.91
C VAL A 170 -15.68 1.94 5.71
N LEU A 171 -15.98 1.60 4.47
CA LEU A 171 -16.94 0.55 4.12
C LEU A 171 -16.15 -0.60 3.52
N LEU A 172 -16.22 -1.73 4.22
CA LEU A 172 -15.62 -2.97 3.77
C LEU A 172 -16.48 -3.52 2.62
N GLY A 173 -15.95 -3.52 1.40
CA GLY A 173 -16.65 -4.02 0.22
C GLY A 173 -15.82 -3.92 -1.03
N GLU A 174 -16.13 -4.76 -1.99
CA GLU A 174 -15.45 -4.87 -3.28
C GLU A 174 -16.21 -4.18 -4.42
N LYS A 175 -16.14 -4.79 -5.60
CA LYS A 175 -16.65 -4.31 -6.90
C LYS A 175 -18.11 -3.86 -6.89
N ASP A 176 -18.93 -4.32 -5.93
CA ASP A 176 -20.33 -3.94 -5.81
C ASP A 176 -20.55 -2.60 -5.07
N ILE A 177 -19.52 -2.09 -4.41
CA ILE A 177 -19.61 -0.87 -3.58
C ILE A 177 -18.74 0.26 -4.14
N TYR A 178 -17.69 -0.06 -4.90
CA TYR A 178 -16.75 0.92 -5.45
C TYR A 178 -16.50 0.70 -6.93
N GLU A 179 -16.31 1.79 -7.67
CA GLU A 179 -15.88 1.77 -9.06
C GLU A 179 -14.67 2.72 -9.26
N PRO A 180 -13.68 2.33 -10.10
CA PRO A 180 -12.58 3.21 -10.45
C PRO A 180 -13.00 4.20 -11.51
N LEU A 181 -12.82 5.50 -11.26
CA LEU A 181 -13.16 6.58 -12.19
C LEU A 181 -11.97 7.49 -12.51
N CYS A 182 -11.93 7.97 -13.74
CA CYS A 182 -11.07 9.09 -14.11
C CYS A 182 -11.65 10.41 -13.53
N ARG A 183 -10.84 11.46 -13.47
CA ARG A 183 -11.26 12.77 -12.92
C ARG A 183 -12.54 13.32 -13.55
N SER A 184 -12.69 13.20 -14.86
CA SER A 184 -13.89 13.70 -15.57
C SER A 184 -15.15 12.95 -15.16
N CYS A 185 -15.11 11.61 -15.13
CA CYS A 185 -16.27 10.80 -14.75
C CYS A 185 -16.58 10.92 -13.25
N TYR A 186 -15.56 11.03 -12.40
CA TYR A 186 -15.70 11.26 -10.96
C TYR A 186 -16.41 12.59 -10.69
N ASN A 187 -15.97 13.69 -11.31
CA ASN A 187 -16.59 15.01 -11.14
C ASN A 187 -18.03 15.08 -11.66
N LYS A 188 -18.40 14.28 -12.66
CA LYS A 188 -19.80 14.17 -13.12
C LYS A 188 -20.66 13.44 -12.10
N ALA A 189 -20.16 12.32 -11.56
CA ALA A 189 -20.88 11.52 -10.57
C ALA A 189 -21.14 12.27 -9.24
N HIS A 190 -20.35 13.30 -8.92
CA HIS A 190 -20.54 14.12 -7.70
C HIS A 190 -21.38 15.38 -7.90
N LYS A 191 -21.84 15.63 -9.14
CA LYS A 191 -22.73 16.75 -9.47
C LYS A 191 -24.18 16.33 -9.66
N GLU A 192 -24.40 15.04 -9.79
CA GLU A 192 -25.73 14.40 -9.84
C GLU A 192 -26.19 14.02 -8.44
#